data_37f97b4a438e87fd83329780593db541
#
_entry.id   37f97b4a438e87fd83329780593db541
#
_cell.length_a   1.000
_cell.length_b   1.000
_cell.length_c   1.000
_cell.angle_alpha   90.00
_cell.angle_beta   90.00
_cell.angle_gamma   90.00
#
_symmetry.space_group_name_H-M   'P 1'
#
loop_
_entity.id
_entity.type
_entity.pdbx_description
1 polymer ?
#
loop_
_entity_poly.entity_id
_entity_poly.type
_entity_poly.pdbx_seq_one_letter_code
_entity_poly.pdbx_strand_id
1 'polypeptide(L)'
;MGVVYGIKVDSVATEKVQEYHVMTIPRGGEFHLTLADGTQVWLNSETELRFPVHFAGGERKVYLKGEAYFDVTEDAARPFVVETSMGDIKVLGTAFNVSVYDERTMAATLEKGSICYLKDSRKGVLIKPGEQLVCTEGSDLPVVRKVNTRLYTAWKDNLFCFEEQYLDQIMLTLARWYDFQVKFESEELKKLELSGTLDKYSDIQPLLRLFELGTDVKFEI
;
A
#
# COMPACT_ATOMS: atom_id res chain seq x y z
N MET A 1 -19.53 -16.02 68.87
CA MET A 1 -18.56 -15.33 67.95
C MET A 1 -18.64 -16.02 66.60
N GLY A 2 -19.30 -15.41 65.62
CA GLY A 2 -19.40 -15.94 64.24
C GLY A 2 -18.31 -15.31 63.38
N VAL A 3 -17.51 -16.15 62.78
CA VAL A 3 -16.47 -15.72 61.80
C VAL A 3 -17.12 -15.57 60.42
N VAL A 4 -17.16 -14.36 59.89
CA VAL A 4 -17.64 -14.09 58.51
C VAL A 4 -16.44 -14.18 57.56
N TYR A 5 -16.44 -15.16 56.66
CA TYR A 5 -15.49 -15.26 55.59
C TYR A 5 -16.01 -14.46 54.38
N GLY A 6 -15.36 -13.35 54.10
CA GLY A 6 -15.60 -12.60 52.85
C GLY A 6 -14.84 -13.25 51.70
N ILE A 7 -15.53 -13.75 50.67
CA ILE A 7 -14.95 -14.21 49.42
C ILE A 7 -14.82 -12.98 48.52
N LYS A 8 -13.59 -12.53 48.24
CA LYS A 8 -13.32 -11.62 47.14
C LYS A 8 -13.27 -12.42 45.84
N VAL A 9 -14.20 -12.19 44.96
CA VAL A 9 -14.13 -12.68 43.58
C VAL A 9 -13.35 -11.62 42.80
N ASP A 10 -12.07 -11.88 42.51
CA ASP A 10 -11.33 -11.10 41.54
C ASP A 10 -11.97 -11.36 40.16
N SER A 11 -12.51 -10.31 39.56
CA SER A 11 -13.00 -10.39 38.19
C SER A 11 -11.82 -10.68 37.28
N VAL A 12 -11.73 -11.90 36.76
CA VAL A 12 -10.85 -12.24 35.66
C VAL A 12 -11.29 -11.39 34.49
N ALA A 13 -10.49 -10.36 34.14
CA ALA A 13 -10.67 -9.60 32.92
C ALA A 13 -10.57 -10.60 31.77
N THR A 14 -11.68 -10.94 31.15
CA THR A 14 -11.70 -11.71 29.91
C THR A 14 -11.04 -10.81 28.87
N GLU A 15 -9.79 -11.10 28.47
CA GLU A 15 -9.19 -10.49 27.29
C GLU A 15 -10.14 -10.74 26.13
N LYS A 16 -10.76 -9.67 25.63
CA LYS A 16 -11.56 -9.74 24.41
C LYS A 16 -10.60 -10.10 23.28
N VAL A 17 -10.70 -11.34 22.81
CA VAL A 17 -9.98 -11.76 21.58
C VAL A 17 -10.39 -10.80 20.48
N GLN A 18 -9.42 -10.07 19.92
CA GLN A 18 -9.66 -9.17 18.82
C GLN A 18 -9.85 -10.00 17.54
N GLU A 19 -11.03 -9.93 16.96
CA GLU A 19 -11.35 -10.60 15.70
C GLU A 19 -10.81 -9.77 14.52
N TYR A 20 -10.22 -10.47 13.54
CA TYR A 20 -9.67 -9.87 12.34
C TYR A 20 -10.37 -10.41 11.11
N HIS A 21 -10.59 -9.50 10.15
CA HIS A 21 -10.88 -9.87 8.77
C HIS A 21 -9.58 -9.89 7.95
N VAL A 22 -9.51 -10.81 7.00
CA VAL A 22 -8.44 -10.84 5.99
C VAL A 22 -9.10 -10.72 4.63
N MET A 23 -8.69 -9.73 3.86
CA MET A 23 -9.13 -9.53 2.50
C MET A 23 -7.96 -9.75 1.56
N THR A 24 -8.11 -10.70 0.64
CA THR A 24 -7.09 -11.05 -0.35
C THR A 24 -7.62 -10.73 -1.73
N ILE A 25 -6.92 -9.86 -2.45
CA ILE A 25 -7.23 -9.45 -3.81
C ILE A 25 -6.33 -10.23 -4.77
N PRO A 26 -6.90 -11.01 -5.71
CA PRO A 26 -6.11 -11.71 -6.71
C PRO A 26 -5.53 -10.75 -7.75
N ARG A 27 -4.71 -11.28 -8.64
CA ARG A 27 -4.32 -10.58 -9.87
C ARG A 27 -5.56 -10.22 -10.68
N GLY A 28 -5.54 -9.10 -11.37
CA GLY A 28 -6.68 -8.58 -12.12
C GLY A 28 -7.84 -8.07 -11.28
N GLY A 29 -7.73 -8.11 -9.95
CA GLY A 29 -8.73 -7.61 -9.02
C GLY A 29 -8.37 -6.28 -8.37
N GLU A 30 -9.37 -5.58 -7.91
CA GLU A 30 -9.27 -4.45 -6.99
C GLU A 30 -10.49 -4.43 -6.08
N PHE A 31 -10.39 -3.76 -4.97
CA PHE A 31 -11.51 -3.62 -4.04
C PHE A 31 -11.46 -2.28 -3.29
N HIS A 32 -12.64 -1.73 -3.03
CA HIS A 32 -12.80 -0.54 -2.19
C HIS A 32 -13.67 -0.88 -0.99
N LEU A 33 -13.22 -0.54 0.21
CA LEU A 33 -13.95 -0.77 1.45
C LEU A 33 -13.86 0.40 2.40
N THR A 34 -14.81 0.42 3.35
CA THR A 34 -14.82 1.36 4.47
C THR A 34 -14.57 0.59 5.75
N LEU A 35 -13.56 0.97 6.52
CA LEU A 35 -13.26 0.41 7.83
C LEU A 35 -14.23 0.93 8.91
N ALA A 36 -14.21 0.29 10.09
CA ALA A 36 -15.13 0.62 11.19
C ALA A 36 -14.99 2.06 11.75
N ASP A 37 -13.86 2.72 11.49
CA ASP A 37 -13.60 4.11 11.87
C ASP A 37 -13.98 5.13 10.77
N GLY A 38 -14.51 4.66 9.64
CA GLY A 38 -14.86 5.48 8.48
C GLY A 38 -13.71 5.67 7.48
N THR A 39 -12.50 5.15 7.76
CA THR A 39 -11.37 5.19 6.83
C THR A 39 -11.73 4.46 5.54
N GLN A 40 -11.48 5.11 4.39
CA GLN A 40 -11.66 4.52 3.07
C GLN A 40 -10.35 3.86 2.62
N VAL A 41 -10.44 2.64 2.09
CA VAL A 41 -9.28 1.89 1.61
C VAL A 41 -9.55 1.33 0.23
N TRP A 42 -8.67 1.62 -0.73
CA TRP A 42 -8.63 0.97 -2.04
C TRP A 42 -7.49 -0.05 -2.02
N LEU A 43 -7.78 -1.28 -2.42
CA LEU A 43 -6.82 -2.38 -2.50
C LEU A 43 -6.56 -2.68 -3.97
N ASN A 44 -5.29 -2.67 -4.37
CA ASN A 44 -4.86 -3.00 -5.72
C ASN A 44 -4.69 -4.53 -5.91
N SER A 45 -4.40 -4.97 -7.12
CA SER A 45 -4.14 -6.38 -7.46
C SER A 45 -3.00 -6.98 -6.62
N GLU A 46 -3.07 -8.29 -6.33
CA GLU A 46 -2.09 -9.03 -5.51
C GLU A 46 -1.91 -8.45 -4.10
N THR A 47 -2.99 -7.98 -3.47
CA THR A 47 -2.94 -7.32 -2.15
C THR A 47 -3.66 -8.14 -1.10
N GLU A 48 -3.05 -8.21 0.09
CA GLU A 48 -3.68 -8.72 1.29
C GLU A 48 -3.74 -7.61 2.34
N LEU A 49 -4.93 -7.37 2.88
CA LEU A 49 -5.18 -6.47 4.01
C LEU A 49 -5.81 -7.27 5.16
N ARG A 50 -5.15 -7.27 6.31
CA ARG A 50 -5.70 -7.79 7.56
C ARG A 50 -6.04 -6.65 8.50
N PHE A 51 -7.27 -6.57 8.95
CA PHE A 51 -7.77 -5.49 9.80
C PHE A 51 -8.77 -6.01 10.84
N PRO A 52 -8.87 -5.37 12.01
CA PRO A 52 -9.81 -5.79 13.04
C PRO A 52 -11.24 -5.40 12.67
N VAL A 53 -12.21 -6.20 13.14
CA VAL A 53 -13.65 -5.88 12.99
C VAL A 53 -13.97 -4.53 13.63
N HIS A 54 -13.35 -4.23 14.78
CA HIS A 54 -13.43 -2.94 15.48
C HIS A 54 -12.07 -2.57 16.04
N PHE A 55 -11.69 -1.32 15.91
CA PHE A 55 -10.46 -0.81 16.51
C PHE A 55 -10.63 -0.67 18.02
N ALA A 56 -10.01 -1.57 18.77
CA ALA A 56 -9.95 -1.53 20.23
C ALA A 56 -8.60 -0.95 20.67
N GLY A 57 -8.61 -0.12 21.72
CA GLY A 57 -7.37 0.44 22.29
C GLY A 57 -6.94 1.78 21.72
N GLY A 58 -5.69 2.12 21.93
CA GLY A 58 -5.11 3.44 21.65
C GLY A 58 -4.63 3.65 20.20
N GLU A 59 -4.68 2.63 19.36
CA GLU A 59 -4.25 2.71 17.96
C GLU A 59 -5.24 1.98 17.04
N ARG A 60 -5.33 2.43 15.79
CA ARG A 60 -6.10 1.81 14.70
C ARG A 60 -5.12 1.10 13.77
N LYS A 61 -4.86 -0.18 14.01
CA LYS A 61 -3.83 -0.93 13.30
C LYS A 61 -4.40 -1.87 12.24
N VAL A 62 -3.78 -1.83 11.06
CA VAL A 62 -4.01 -2.75 9.95
C VAL A 62 -2.68 -3.31 9.44
N TYR A 63 -2.71 -4.43 8.73
CA TYR A 63 -1.52 -5.12 8.20
C TYR A 63 -1.65 -5.21 6.69
N LEU A 64 -0.62 -4.77 5.96
CA LEU A 64 -0.63 -4.70 4.51
C LEU A 64 0.51 -5.50 3.89
N LYS A 65 0.16 -6.30 2.87
CA LYS A 65 1.07 -6.84 1.86
C LYS A 65 0.46 -6.53 0.49
N GLY A 66 1.24 -5.99 -0.45
CA GLY A 66 0.74 -5.53 -1.74
C GLY A 66 0.64 -4.02 -1.81
N GLU A 67 -0.42 -3.46 -2.39
CA GLU A 67 -0.60 -2.03 -2.57
C GLU A 67 -1.99 -1.57 -2.17
N ALA A 68 -2.02 -0.52 -1.35
CA ALA A 68 -3.28 0.09 -0.93
C ALA A 68 -3.16 1.62 -0.86
N TYR A 69 -4.24 2.29 -1.24
CA TYR A 69 -4.44 3.69 -0.96
C TYR A 69 -5.40 3.83 0.22
N PHE A 70 -5.04 4.71 1.15
CA PHE A 70 -5.79 5.01 2.36
C PHE A 70 -6.22 6.47 2.36
N ASP A 71 -7.50 6.73 2.61
CA ASP A 71 -8.02 8.04 3.02
C ASP A 71 -8.50 7.90 4.47
N VAL A 72 -7.58 8.21 5.40
CA VAL A 72 -7.74 7.92 6.82
C VAL A 72 -8.55 9.01 7.50
N THR A 73 -9.63 8.61 8.17
CA THR A 73 -10.44 9.48 9.04
C THR A 73 -9.57 10.11 10.13
N GLU A 74 -9.67 11.43 10.31
CA GLU A 74 -8.89 12.16 11.30
C GLU A 74 -9.28 11.75 12.73
N ASP A 75 -8.30 11.31 13.50
CA ASP A 75 -8.41 11.00 14.92
C ASP A 75 -7.03 11.13 15.58
N ALA A 76 -6.75 12.30 16.15
CA ALA A 76 -5.46 12.59 16.80
C ALA A 76 -5.25 11.79 18.10
N ALA A 77 -6.33 11.32 18.73
CA ALA A 77 -6.25 10.53 19.97
C ALA A 77 -5.88 9.06 19.71
N ARG A 78 -6.23 8.53 18.54
CA ARG A 78 -5.97 7.14 18.14
C ARG A 78 -5.29 7.10 16.77
N PRO A 79 -3.97 7.14 16.70
CA PRO A 79 -3.24 7.05 15.44
C PRO A 79 -3.65 5.82 14.61
N PHE A 80 -3.64 5.98 13.29
CA PHE A 80 -3.80 4.88 12.35
C PHE A 80 -2.43 4.35 11.96
N VAL A 81 -2.24 3.04 12.00
CA VAL A 81 -0.96 2.38 11.74
C VAL A 81 -1.14 1.32 10.64
N VAL A 82 -0.42 1.48 9.56
CA VAL A 82 -0.26 0.43 8.55
C VAL A 82 1.05 -0.30 8.84
N GLU A 83 0.95 -1.51 9.39
CA GLU A 83 2.09 -2.40 9.65
C GLU A 83 2.43 -3.15 8.37
N THR A 84 3.71 -3.17 8.01
CA THR A 84 4.25 -3.88 6.85
C THR A 84 5.49 -4.69 7.23
N SER A 85 5.95 -5.59 6.36
CA SER A 85 7.20 -6.33 6.55
C SER A 85 8.45 -5.42 6.60
N MET A 86 8.35 -4.17 6.12
CA MET A 86 9.47 -3.25 6.02
C MET A 86 9.41 -2.06 6.99
N GLY A 87 8.44 -2.04 7.91
CA GLY A 87 8.21 -1.00 8.90
C GLY A 87 6.79 -0.47 8.91
N ASP A 88 6.49 0.42 9.84
CA ASP A 88 5.17 0.94 10.12
C ASP A 88 4.98 2.35 9.57
N ILE A 89 3.81 2.59 8.98
CA ILE A 89 3.35 3.91 8.56
C ILE A 89 2.31 4.40 9.57
N LYS A 90 2.63 5.45 10.32
CA LYS A 90 1.76 6.03 11.35
C LYS A 90 1.24 7.38 10.92
N VAL A 91 -0.10 7.56 11.00
CA VAL A 91 -0.80 8.78 10.57
C VAL A 91 -1.93 9.14 11.54
N LEU A 92 -2.43 10.37 11.46
CA LEU A 92 -3.55 10.86 12.30
C LEU A 92 -4.83 11.17 11.50
N GLY A 93 -4.70 11.45 10.21
CA GLY A 93 -5.76 11.83 9.27
C GLY A 93 -5.10 12.24 7.96
N THR A 94 -4.98 11.32 7.02
CA THR A 94 -3.98 11.42 5.95
C THR A 94 -4.45 10.62 4.74
N ALA A 95 -4.23 11.17 3.55
CA ALA A 95 -4.46 10.50 2.28
C ALA A 95 -3.12 10.10 1.65
N PHE A 96 -2.88 8.80 1.43
CA PHE A 96 -1.59 8.27 1.00
C PHE A 96 -1.69 6.89 0.36
N ASN A 97 -0.69 6.54 -0.45
CA ASN A 97 -0.51 5.22 -1.04
C ASN A 97 0.66 4.49 -0.39
N VAL A 98 0.52 3.19 -0.15
CA VAL A 98 1.62 2.30 0.30
C VAL A 98 1.69 1.12 -0.65
N SER A 99 2.89 0.85 -1.16
CA SER A 99 3.20 -0.31 -2.02
C SER A 99 4.32 -1.13 -1.39
N VAL A 100 4.04 -2.41 -1.07
CA VAL A 100 4.95 -3.37 -0.44
C VAL A 100 4.62 -4.78 -0.92
N TYR A 101 4.92 -5.07 -2.19
CA TYR A 101 4.62 -6.37 -2.81
C TYR A 101 5.60 -7.48 -2.39
N ASP A 102 6.81 -7.10 -2.07
CA ASP A 102 7.86 -7.99 -1.58
C ASP A 102 8.63 -7.36 -0.41
N GLU A 103 9.53 -8.13 0.19
CA GLU A 103 10.33 -7.68 1.32
C GLU A 103 11.56 -6.85 0.90
N ARG A 104 11.74 -6.58 -0.40
CA ARG A 104 12.88 -5.84 -0.94
C ARG A 104 12.64 -4.35 -1.05
N THR A 105 11.40 -3.94 -1.30
CA THR A 105 11.08 -2.53 -1.49
C THR A 105 9.69 -2.18 -0.96
N MET A 106 9.63 -1.11 -0.16
CA MET A 106 8.38 -0.46 0.24
C MET A 106 8.42 0.99 -0.18
N ALA A 107 7.33 1.50 -0.74
CA ALA A 107 7.15 2.91 -1.04
C ALA A 107 5.89 3.46 -0.37
N ALA A 108 5.99 4.61 0.28
CA ALA A 108 4.86 5.35 0.83
C ALA A 108 4.79 6.73 0.19
N THR A 109 3.71 7.05 -0.52
CA THR A 109 3.52 8.33 -1.25
C THR A 109 2.41 9.13 -0.59
N LEU A 110 2.70 10.36 -0.20
CA LEU A 110 1.81 11.21 0.57
C LEU A 110 1.12 12.27 -0.30
N GLU A 111 -0.22 12.24 -0.34
CA GLU A 111 -1.03 13.28 -1.00
C GLU A 111 -1.44 14.38 -0.03
N LYS A 112 -1.96 14.04 1.15
CA LYS A 112 -2.50 15.01 2.11
C LYS A 112 -2.20 14.57 3.54
N GLY A 113 -1.89 15.53 4.44
CA GLY A 113 -1.65 15.29 5.85
C GLY A 113 -0.17 15.10 6.15
N SER A 114 0.17 14.10 6.96
CA SER A 114 1.55 13.78 7.34
C SER A 114 1.71 12.30 7.62
N ILE A 115 2.85 11.74 7.26
CA ILE A 115 3.25 10.37 7.58
C ILE A 115 4.47 10.40 8.48
N CYS A 116 4.44 9.54 9.52
CA CYS A 116 5.61 9.16 10.30
C CYS A 116 5.93 7.69 10.02
N TYR A 117 7.04 7.43 9.35
CA TYR A 117 7.54 6.08 9.14
C TYR A 117 8.39 5.65 10.33
N LEU A 118 8.16 4.44 10.81
CA LEU A 118 8.84 3.83 11.96
C LEU A 118 9.42 2.48 11.56
N LYS A 119 10.69 2.25 11.89
CA LYS A 119 11.33 0.93 11.75
C LYS A 119 12.15 0.67 13.00
N ASP A 120 11.86 -0.46 13.66
CA ASP A 120 12.46 -0.82 14.93
C ASP A 120 12.31 0.31 15.98
N SER A 121 13.27 0.46 16.88
CA SER A 121 13.30 1.53 17.90
C SER A 121 13.93 2.82 17.40
N ARG A 122 14.04 3.05 16.09
CA ARG A 122 14.69 4.22 15.49
C ARG A 122 13.79 5.45 15.53
N LYS A 123 14.41 6.63 15.42
CA LYS A 123 13.66 7.89 15.29
C LYS A 123 12.84 7.88 14.01
N GLY A 124 11.55 8.22 14.13
CA GLY A 124 10.63 8.26 13.00
C GLY A 124 11.06 9.24 11.90
N VAL A 125 10.82 8.85 10.64
CA VAL A 125 11.03 9.70 9.46
C VAL A 125 9.70 10.31 9.05
N LEU A 126 9.65 11.65 9.01
CA LEU A 126 8.45 12.40 8.60
C LEU A 126 8.54 12.75 7.12
N ILE A 127 7.43 12.56 6.40
CA ILE A 127 7.26 13.02 5.02
C ILE A 127 6.05 13.95 4.88
N LYS A 128 6.13 14.85 3.90
CA LYS A 128 5.17 15.91 3.62
C LYS A 128 4.41 15.62 2.33
N PRO A 129 3.25 16.28 2.11
CA PRO A 129 2.53 16.18 0.85
C PRO A 129 3.43 16.45 -0.38
N GLY A 130 3.31 15.60 -1.41
CA GLY A 130 4.17 15.63 -2.59
C GLY A 130 5.49 14.89 -2.43
N GLU A 131 5.70 14.20 -1.31
CA GLU A 131 6.89 13.38 -1.07
C GLU A 131 6.56 11.89 -1.08
N GLN A 132 7.56 11.10 -1.48
CA GLN A 132 7.56 9.64 -1.38
C GLN A 132 8.76 9.21 -0.55
N LEU A 133 8.50 8.32 0.41
CA LEU A 133 9.51 7.58 1.14
C LEU A 133 9.69 6.21 0.49
N VAL A 134 10.94 5.82 0.24
CA VAL A 134 11.29 4.50 -0.31
C VAL A 134 12.25 3.80 0.64
N CYS A 135 11.87 2.61 1.10
CA CYS A 135 12.71 1.69 1.84
C CYS A 135 13.19 0.59 0.92
N THR A 136 14.46 0.23 1.02
CA THR A 136 15.06 -0.88 0.27
C THR A 136 15.70 -1.85 1.24
N GLU A 137 15.58 -3.15 0.95
CA GLU A 137 16.24 -4.21 1.72
C GLU A 137 17.74 -3.93 1.87
N GLY A 138 18.28 -4.19 3.05
CA GLY A 138 19.70 -3.93 3.34
C GLY A 138 20.07 -2.45 3.54
N SER A 139 19.14 -1.52 3.30
CA SER A 139 19.36 -0.10 3.59
C SER A 139 18.90 0.25 5.01
N ASP A 140 19.76 0.93 5.75
CA ASP A 140 19.47 1.36 7.12
C ASP A 140 18.52 2.55 7.19
N LEU A 141 18.49 3.38 6.16
CA LEU A 141 17.69 4.60 6.10
C LEU A 141 16.84 4.64 4.83
N PRO A 142 15.58 5.06 4.94
CA PRO A 142 14.77 5.32 3.77
C PRO A 142 15.24 6.55 2.99
N VAL A 143 14.98 6.55 1.69
CA VAL A 143 15.15 7.70 0.83
C VAL A 143 13.84 8.46 0.76
N VAL A 144 13.88 9.79 0.95
CA VAL A 144 12.71 10.67 0.76
C VAL A 144 12.96 11.56 -0.46
N ARG A 145 12.01 11.60 -1.38
CA ARG A 145 12.09 12.39 -2.61
C ARG A 145 10.77 13.09 -2.92
N LYS A 146 10.82 14.22 -3.61
CA LYS A 146 9.63 14.86 -4.18
C LYS A 146 9.19 14.10 -5.41
N VAL A 147 7.88 13.91 -5.55
CA VAL A 147 7.29 13.18 -6.67
C VAL A 147 5.97 13.82 -7.13
N ASN A 148 5.58 13.53 -8.36
CA ASN A 148 4.21 13.69 -8.80
C ASN A 148 3.38 12.54 -8.22
N THR A 149 2.59 12.81 -7.19
CA THR A 149 1.84 11.77 -6.45
C THR A 149 0.87 11.01 -7.35
N ARG A 150 0.35 11.64 -8.41
CA ARG A 150 -0.56 11.02 -9.37
C ARG A 150 0.01 9.75 -10.02
N LEU A 151 1.33 9.68 -10.21
CA LEU A 151 1.98 8.48 -10.76
C LEU A 151 1.80 7.24 -9.88
N TYR A 152 1.53 7.43 -8.59
CA TYR A 152 1.41 6.38 -7.58
C TYR A 152 -0.02 6.19 -7.06
N THR A 153 -0.94 7.12 -7.38
CA THR A 153 -2.29 7.12 -6.81
C THR A 153 -3.40 7.05 -7.86
N ALA A 154 -3.11 7.33 -9.14
CA ALA A 154 -4.10 7.38 -10.21
C ALA A 154 -4.76 6.00 -10.48
N TRP A 155 -4.14 4.92 -10.05
CA TRP A 155 -4.69 3.57 -10.23
C TRP A 155 -6.06 3.40 -9.55
N LYS A 156 -6.30 4.06 -8.41
CA LYS A 156 -7.61 4.07 -7.73
C LYS A 156 -8.69 4.82 -8.50
N ASP A 157 -8.28 5.68 -9.43
CA ASP A 157 -9.13 6.47 -10.33
C ASP A 157 -9.17 5.86 -11.75
N ASN A 158 -8.88 4.55 -11.86
CA ASN A 158 -8.91 3.74 -13.08
C ASN A 158 -7.87 4.13 -14.15
N LEU A 159 -6.74 4.71 -13.74
CA LEU A 159 -5.68 5.14 -14.64
C LEU A 159 -4.33 4.53 -14.25
N PHE A 160 -3.57 4.12 -15.25
CA PHE A 160 -2.12 3.94 -15.11
C PHE A 160 -1.43 5.21 -15.61
N CYS A 161 -0.57 5.79 -14.81
CA CYS A 161 0.22 6.96 -15.16
C CYS A 161 1.70 6.62 -15.04
N PHE A 162 2.44 6.82 -16.11
CA PHE A 162 3.88 6.58 -16.20
C PHE A 162 4.58 7.86 -16.66
N GLU A 163 5.70 8.20 -16.09
CA GLU A 163 6.53 9.35 -16.45
C GLU A 163 8.00 8.92 -16.35
N GLU A 164 8.69 8.86 -17.51
CA GLU A 164 10.08 8.41 -17.59
C GLU A 164 10.33 7.11 -16.79
N GLN A 165 9.38 6.18 -16.90
CA GLN A 165 9.43 4.92 -16.15
C GLN A 165 9.97 3.80 -17.02
N TYR A 166 10.85 2.98 -16.45
CA TYR A 166 11.41 1.82 -17.12
C TYR A 166 10.36 0.80 -17.53
N LEU A 167 10.50 0.23 -18.71
CA LEU A 167 9.55 -0.73 -19.28
C LEU A 167 9.35 -1.95 -18.40
N ASP A 168 10.39 -2.44 -17.70
CA ASP A 168 10.25 -3.55 -16.78
C ASP A 168 9.28 -3.23 -15.62
N GLN A 169 9.34 -2.03 -15.06
CA GLN A 169 8.43 -1.58 -14.00
C GLN A 169 7.00 -1.40 -14.50
N ILE A 170 6.85 -0.83 -15.70
CA ILE A 170 5.54 -0.70 -16.35
C ILE A 170 4.93 -2.08 -16.57
N MET A 171 5.69 -3.02 -17.15
CA MET A 171 5.21 -4.36 -17.45
C MET A 171 4.89 -5.17 -16.18
N LEU A 172 5.61 -4.96 -15.07
CA LEU A 172 5.26 -5.57 -13.78
C LEU A 172 3.90 -5.06 -13.27
N THR A 173 3.63 -3.77 -13.41
CA THR A 173 2.34 -3.18 -13.02
C THR A 173 1.21 -3.73 -13.88
N LEU A 174 1.38 -3.74 -15.20
CA LEU A 174 0.38 -4.27 -16.13
C LEU A 174 0.17 -5.77 -15.95
N ALA A 175 1.24 -6.54 -15.70
CA ALA A 175 1.16 -7.97 -15.47
C ALA A 175 0.31 -8.33 -14.24
N ARG A 176 0.35 -7.53 -13.17
CA ARG A 176 -0.52 -7.74 -12.00
C ARG A 176 -2.00 -7.51 -12.33
N TRP A 177 -2.28 -6.47 -13.12
CA TRP A 177 -3.65 -6.11 -13.47
C TRP A 177 -4.26 -7.01 -14.53
N TYR A 178 -3.52 -7.35 -15.59
CA TYR A 178 -4.02 -8.16 -16.69
C TYR A 178 -3.74 -9.67 -16.53
N ASP A 179 -3.13 -10.07 -15.42
CA ASP A 179 -2.80 -11.45 -15.05
C ASP A 179 -2.03 -12.21 -16.14
N PHE A 180 -0.88 -11.65 -16.57
CA PHE A 180 0.03 -12.31 -17.50
C PHE A 180 1.46 -12.34 -16.95
N GLN A 181 2.32 -13.11 -17.62
CA GLN A 181 3.75 -13.18 -17.31
C GLN A 181 4.55 -12.41 -18.36
N VAL A 182 5.62 -11.75 -17.93
CA VAL A 182 6.51 -10.99 -18.81
C VAL A 182 7.85 -11.70 -18.91
N LYS A 183 8.34 -11.84 -20.15
CA LYS A 183 9.69 -12.29 -20.44
C LYS A 183 10.34 -11.25 -21.36
N PHE A 184 11.50 -10.75 -20.96
CA PHE A 184 12.30 -9.85 -21.79
C PHE A 184 13.37 -10.65 -22.53
N GLU A 185 13.55 -10.40 -23.83
CA GLU A 185 14.60 -11.03 -24.62
C GLU A 185 15.99 -10.48 -24.33
N SER A 186 16.07 -9.22 -23.89
CA SER A 186 17.34 -8.59 -23.52
C SER A 186 17.20 -7.65 -22.32
N GLU A 187 18.30 -7.39 -21.62
CA GLU A 187 18.34 -6.47 -20.48
C GLU A 187 18.20 -4.99 -20.90
N GLU A 188 18.53 -4.66 -22.15
CA GLU A 188 18.39 -3.31 -22.69
C GLU A 188 16.93 -2.91 -22.79
N LEU A 189 16.06 -3.84 -23.19
CA LEU A 189 14.61 -3.59 -23.29
C LEU A 189 14.00 -3.18 -21.95
N LYS A 190 14.49 -3.70 -20.85
CA LYS A 190 14.01 -3.37 -19.50
C LYS A 190 14.20 -1.90 -19.14
N LYS A 191 15.24 -1.27 -19.72
CA LYS A 191 15.66 0.10 -19.39
C LYS A 191 15.08 1.15 -20.33
N LEU A 192 14.19 0.78 -21.24
CA LEU A 192 13.47 1.74 -22.06
C LEU A 192 12.53 2.56 -21.17
N GLU A 193 12.64 3.87 -21.29
CA GLU A 193 11.80 4.81 -20.54
C GLU A 193 10.58 5.18 -21.36
N LEU A 194 9.40 5.05 -20.76
CA LEU A 194 8.13 5.40 -21.37
C LEU A 194 7.34 6.33 -20.46
N SER A 195 6.56 7.21 -21.10
CA SER A 195 5.62 8.09 -20.42
C SER A 195 4.26 7.99 -21.08
N GLY A 196 3.21 8.04 -20.27
CA GLY A 196 1.84 7.99 -20.77
C GLY A 196 0.81 7.84 -19.67
N THR A 197 -0.44 8.03 -20.05
CA THR A 197 -1.60 7.74 -19.19
C THR A 197 -2.53 6.79 -19.95
N LEU A 198 -2.92 5.70 -19.30
CA LEU A 198 -3.66 4.61 -19.88
C LEU A 198 -4.90 4.35 -19.03
N ASP A 199 -6.04 4.04 -19.67
CA ASP A 199 -7.23 3.57 -19.00
C ASP A 199 -6.99 2.12 -18.51
N LYS A 200 -7.20 1.89 -17.23
CA LYS A 200 -6.95 0.61 -16.55
C LYS A 200 -7.87 -0.51 -17.04
N TYR A 201 -9.06 -0.17 -17.55
CA TYR A 201 -10.05 -1.12 -18.05
C TYR A 201 -10.02 -1.33 -19.57
N SER A 202 -9.09 -0.67 -20.27
CA SER A 202 -8.86 -0.93 -21.69
C SER A 202 -8.26 -2.33 -21.90
N ASP A 203 -8.48 -2.91 -23.09
CA ASP A 203 -7.79 -4.13 -23.47
C ASP A 203 -6.28 -3.93 -23.54
N ILE A 204 -5.51 -4.95 -23.15
CA ILE A 204 -4.05 -4.92 -23.15
C ILE A 204 -3.45 -4.78 -24.54
N GLN A 205 -4.07 -5.41 -25.59
CA GLN A 205 -3.49 -5.43 -26.94
C GLN A 205 -3.36 -4.05 -27.59
N PRO A 206 -4.39 -3.17 -27.60
CA PRO A 206 -4.25 -1.80 -28.08
C PRO A 206 -3.15 -1.02 -27.34
N LEU A 207 -2.99 -1.27 -26.04
CA LEU A 207 -2.00 -0.64 -25.20
C LEU A 207 -0.58 -1.05 -25.55
N LEU A 208 -0.31 -2.34 -25.77
CA LEU A 208 0.98 -2.83 -26.20
C LEU A 208 1.34 -2.28 -27.61
N ARG A 209 0.34 -2.17 -28.52
CA ARG A 209 0.54 -1.55 -29.83
C ARG A 209 0.95 -0.07 -29.73
N LEU A 210 0.44 0.69 -28.76
CA LEU A 210 0.89 2.07 -28.55
C LEU A 210 2.37 2.13 -28.16
N PHE A 211 2.84 1.20 -27.33
CA PHE A 211 4.26 1.10 -27.00
C PHE A 211 5.09 0.72 -28.23
N GLU A 212 4.64 -0.20 -29.08
CA GLU A 212 5.31 -0.56 -30.33
C GLU A 212 5.42 0.61 -31.33
N LEU A 213 4.41 1.50 -31.37
CA LEU A 213 4.44 2.67 -32.25
C LEU A 213 5.45 3.75 -31.80
N GLY A 214 5.70 3.82 -30.49
CA GLY A 214 6.62 4.79 -29.90
C GLY A 214 8.05 4.29 -29.71
N THR A 215 8.30 3.01 -29.99
CA THR A 215 9.61 2.35 -29.76
C THR A 215 9.88 1.29 -30.83
N ASP A 216 11.10 0.74 -30.84
CA ASP A 216 11.46 -0.42 -31.69
C ASP A 216 11.13 -1.77 -31.01
N VAL A 217 10.34 -1.76 -29.93
CA VAL A 217 9.94 -2.97 -29.21
C VAL A 217 8.82 -3.69 -29.95
N LYS A 218 8.80 -5.01 -29.88
CA LYS A 218 7.70 -5.88 -30.31
C LYS A 218 7.19 -6.71 -29.15
N PHE A 219 5.87 -6.90 -29.08
CA PHE A 219 5.24 -7.74 -28.09
C PHE A 219 4.64 -8.97 -28.77
N GLU A 220 5.00 -10.15 -28.27
CA GLU A 220 4.39 -11.43 -28.62
C GLU A 220 3.50 -11.89 -27.46
N ILE A 221 2.26 -12.32 -27.77
CA ILE A 221 1.24 -12.76 -26.80
C ILE A 221 0.94 -14.23 -27.02
#